data_c897de6c1aa12a1203f171b86bd99b2c
#
_entry.id   c897de6c1aa12a1203f171b86bd99b2c
#
_cell.length_a   1.000
_cell.length_b   1.000
_cell.length_c   1.000
_cell.angle_alpha   90.00
_cell.angle_beta   90.00
_cell.angle_gamma   90.00
#
_symmetry.space_group_name_H-M   'P 1'
#
loop_
_entity.id
_entity.type
_entity.pdbx_description
1 polymer ?
#
loop_
_entity_poly.entity_id
_entity_poly.type
_entity_poly.pdbx_seq_one_letter_code
_entity_poly.pdbx_strand_id
1 'polypeptide(L)'
;MRTIVSKFGGSSTANAAQFIKILAIIRASPARRCVVLSAPGTDAENDKKITALLADCWRWRADAGRLEPLISAVTDRFSAIAGALGLPDVRRYVRDEIVRALGVSEACTLSRGEYLCALLFSRFSGIPMLDAADAVAFDASATWTQSARARP
;
A
#
# COMPACT_ATOMS: atom_id res chain seq x y z
N MET A 1 -10.09 27.84 -3.20
CA MET A 1 -10.77 26.61 -3.64
C MET A 1 -10.68 25.60 -2.49
N ARG A 2 -11.78 24.96 -2.06
CA ARG A 2 -11.77 24.01 -0.93
C ARG A 2 -11.12 22.69 -1.38
N THR A 3 -10.11 22.20 -0.66
CA THR A 3 -9.50 20.90 -0.92
C THR A 3 -10.24 19.80 -0.15
N ILE A 4 -10.56 18.70 -0.82
CA ILE A 4 -11.16 17.50 -0.23
C ILE A 4 -10.08 16.41 -0.13
N VAL A 5 -9.90 15.87 1.08
CA VAL A 5 -9.12 14.66 1.31
C VAL A 5 -10.06 13.47 1.24
N SER A 6 -9.77 12.53 0.35
CA SER A 6 -10.57 11.31 0.16
C SER A 6 -9.79 10.10 0.68
N LYS A 7 -10.34 9.39 1.69
CA LYS A 7 -9.75 8.18 2.24
C LYS A 7 -10.56 6.96 1.80
N PHE A 8 -9.85 5.95 1.29
CA PHE A 8 -10.41 4.66 0.88
C PHE A 8 -9.85 3.54 1.74
N GLY A 9 -10.74 2.76 2.35
CA GLY A 9 -10.40 1.66 3.24
C GLY A 9 -10.02 0.37 2.47
N GLY A 10 -9.61 -0.66 3.20
CA GLY A 10 -9.11 -1.91 2.61
C GLY A 10 -10.09 -2.61 1.67
N SER A 11 -11.38 -2.66 2.00
CA SER A 11 -12.40 -3.21 1.09
C SER A 11 -12.56 -2.41 -0.20
N SER A 12 -12.32 -1.09 -0.14
CA SER A 12 -12.34 -0.22 -1.31
C SER A 12 -11.08 -0.32 -2.17
N THR A 13 -10.01 -0.94 -1.67
CA THR A 13 -8.73 -1.15 -2.36
C THR A 13 -8.46 -2.63 -2.65
N ALA A 14 -9.44 -3.51 -2.44
CA ALA A 14 -9.25 -4.95 -2.42
C ALA A 14 -8.78 -5.55 -3.76
N ASN A 15 -9.19 -4.97 -4.89
CA ASN A 15 -8.89 -5.48 -6.24
C ASN A 15 -8.93 -4.39 -7.31
N ALA A 16 -8.60 -4.74 -8.55
CA ALA A 16 -8.55 -3.83 -9.70
C ALA A 16 -9.87 -3.11 -9.97
N ALA A 17 -11.01 -3.79 -9.83
CA ALA A 17 -12.32 -3.17 -10.04
C ALA A 17 -12.57 -2.03 -9.04
N GLN A 18 -12.10 -2.17 -7.83
CA GLN A 18 -12.17 -1.10 -6.82
C GLN A 18 -11.24 0.07 -7.15
N PHE A 19 -10.05 -0.17 -7.68
CA PHE A 19 -9.15 0.90 -8.17
C PHE A 19 -9.81 1.75 -9.26
N ILE A 20 -10.48 1.10 -10.21
CA ILE A 20 -11.23 1.80 -11.27
C ILE A 20 -12.34 2.68 -10.67
N LYS A 21 -13.09 2.18 -9.69
CA LYS A 21 -14.13 2.96 -8.98
C LYS A 21 -13.53 4.13 -8.21
N ILE A 22 -12.42 3.94 -7.51
CA ILE A 22 -11.72 5.02 -6.81
C ILE A 22 -11.34 6.13 -7.78
N LEU A 23 -10.74 5.78 -8.92
CA LEU A 23 -10.33 6.75 -9.93
C LEU A 23 -11.53 7.53 -10.48
N ALA A 24 -12.66 6.87 -10.74
CA ALA A 24 -13.90 7.52 -11.16
C ALA A 24 -14.42 8.51 -10.10
N ILE A 25 -14.40 8.13 -8.82
CA ILE A 25 -14.80 9.00 -7.71
C ILE A 25 -13.89 10.23 -7.61
N ILE A 26 -12.58 10.04 -7.75
CA ILE A 26 -11.61 11.16 -7.69
C ILE A 26 -11.86 12.13 -8.85
N ARG A 27 -11.98 11.62 -10.07
CA ARG A 27 -12.21 12.42 -11.29
C ARG A 27 -13.54 13.17 -11.32
N ALA A 28 -14.54 12.68 -10.57
CA ALA A 28 -15.86 13.32 -10.48
C ALA A 28 -15.83 14.70 -9.78
N SER A 29 -14.73 15.07 -9.09
CA SER A 29 -14.61 16.38 -8.46
C SER A 29 -13.16 16.87 -8.42
N PRO A 30 -12.84 18.00 -9.05
CA PRO A 30 -11.47 18.57 -9.03
C PRO A 30 -11.04 19.05 -7.63
N ALA A 31 -11.97 19.11 -6.67
CA ALA A 31 -11.66 19.43 -5.28
C ALA A 31 -11.00 18.24 -4.53
N ARG A 32 -11.14 16.98 -5.01
CA ARG A 32 -10.51 15.78 -4.44
C ARG A 32 -9.04 15.69 -4.84
N ARG A 33 -8.21 16.52 -4.20
CA ARG A 33 -6.80 16.67 -4.55
C ARG A 33 -5.86 15.78 -3.74
N CYS A 34 -6.31 15.30 -2.57
CA CYS A 34 -5.53 14.43 -1.70
C CYS A 34 -6.27 13.10 -1.55
N VAL A 35 -5.55 12.00 -1.79
CA VAL A 35 -6.09 10.64 -1.72
C VAL A 35 -5.26 9.82 -0.74
N VAL A 36 -5.93 9.15 0.20
CA VAL A 36 -5.30 8.25 1.18
C VAL A 36 -5.85 6.84 0.95
N LEU A 37 -4.97 5.89 0.72
CA LEU A 37 -5.32 4.49 0.44
C LEU A 37 -4.84 3.59 1.57
N SER A 38 -5.70 2.68 2.01
CA SER A 38 -5.30 1.57 2.88
C SER A 38 -4.72 0.41 2.06
N ALA A 39 -4.00 -0.49 2.73
CA ALA A 39 -3.63 -1.77 2.14
C ALA A 39 -4.87 -2.54 1.64
N PRO A 40 -4.74 -3.39 0.59
CA PRO A 40 -5.84 -4.20 0.09
C PRO A 40 -6.46 -5.09 1.16
N GLY A 41 -7.77 -4.96 1.33
CA GLY A 41 -8.58 -5.75 2.25
C GLY A 41 -8.96 -7.13 1.69
N THR A 42 -9.97 -7.77 2.26
CA THR A 42 -10.55 -9.02 1.76
C THR A 42 -11.53 -8.77 0.62
N ASP A 43 -11.71 -9.75 -0.25
CA ASP A 43 -12.76 -9.85 -1.26
C ASP A 43 -13.21 -11.31 -1.45
N ALA A 44 -13.98 -11.61 -2.49
CA ALA A 44 -14.51 -12.96 -2.72
C ALA A 44 -13.42 -14.02 -2.99
N GLU A 45 -12.27 -13.60 -3.52
CA GLU A 45 -11.16 -14.50 -3.87
C GLU A 45 -10.06 -14.51 -2.79
N ASN A 46 -10.06 -13.52 -1.90
CA ASN A 46 -9.00 -13.30 -0.91
C ASN A 46 -9.60 -13.15 0.50
N ASP A 47 -9.47 -14.18 1.29
CA ASP A 47 -9.99 -14.27 2.66
C ASP A 47 -9.13 -13.54 3.70
N LYS A 48 -7.86 -13.22 3.38
CA LYS A 48 -6.93 -12.53 4.27
C LYS A 48 -6.60 -11.12 3.77
N LYS A 49 -6.50 -10.18 4.69
CA LYS A 49 -6.01 -8.82 4.42
C LYS A 49 -4.50 -8.84 4.16
N ILE A 50 -4.00 -7.96 3.30
CA ILE A 50 -2.56 -7.80 3.08
C ILE A 50 -1.81 -7.48 4.39
N THR A 51 -2.37 -6.65 5.27
CA THR A 51 -1.76 -6.35 6.57
C THR A 51 -1.61 -7.58 7.46
N ALA A 52 -2.57 -8.51 7.42
CA ALA A 52 -2.47 -9.77 8.17
C ALA A 52 -1.38 -10.70 7.58
N LEU A 53 -1.27 -10.79 6.25
CA LEU A 53 -0.20 -11.54 5.59
C LEU A 53 1.18 -10.96 5.92
N LEU A 54 1.33 -9.63 5.93
CA LEU A 54 2.59 -8.96 6.29
C LEU A 54 2.95 -9.17 7.78
N ALA A 55 1.96 -9.19 8.68
CA ALA A 55 2.17 -9.53 10.08
C ALA A 55 2.65 -10.98 10.26
N ASP A 56 2.08 -11.91 9.48
CA ASP A 56 2.54 -13.30 9.45
C ASP A 56 3.94 -13.41 8.85
N CYS A 57 4.31 -12.64 7.81
CA CYS A 57 5.68 -12.55 7.28
C CYS A 57 6.66 -12.13 8.38
N TRP A 58 6.33 -11.09 9.16
CA TRP A 58 7.16 -10.65 10.28
C TRP A 58 7.30 -11.72 11.35
N ARG A 59 6.20 -12.35 11.74
CA ARG A 59 6.18 -13.42 12.73
C ARG A 59 7.09 -14.58 12.35
N TRP A 60 7.07 -14.99 11.07
CA TRP A 60 7.79 -16.16 10.57
C TRP A 60 9.10 -15.82 9.85
N ARG A 61 9.63 -14.59 10.00
CA ARG A 61 10.82 -14.10 9.28
C ARG A 61 12.09 -14.94 9.46
N ALA A 62 12.19 -15.69 10.56
CA ALA A 62 13.32 -16.59 10.83
C ALA A 62 13.12 -18.02 10.28
N ASP A 63 11.93 -18.36 9.77
CA ASP A 63 11.57 -19.67 9.23
C ASP A 63 11.31 -19.55 7.73
N ALA A 64 12.31 -19.83 6.91
CA ALA A 64 12.22 -19.69 5.46
C ALA A 64 11.10 -20.54 4.84
N GLY A 65 10.82 -21.72 5.40
CA GLY A 65 9.77 -22.61 4.88
C GLY A 65 8.37 -22.03 5.07
N ARG A 66 8.14 -21.28 6.15
CA ARG A 66 6.85 -20.60 6.42
C ARG A 66 6.80 -19.21 5.79
N LEU A 67 7.92 -18.52 5.72
CA LEU A 67 7.99 -17.15 5.19
C LEU A 67 7.73 -17.11 3.69
N GLU A 68 8.34 -18.01 2.92
CA GLU A 68 8.28 -17.95 1.46
C GLU A 68 6.87 -18.04 0.88
N PRO A 69 5.99 -18.94 1.35
CA PRO A 69 4.59 -18.95 0.91
C PRO A 69 3.82 -17.66 1.24
N LEU A 70 4.14 -17.00 2.35
CA LEU A 70 3.50 -15.74 2.76
C LEU A 70 3.93 -14.58 1.87
N ILE A 71 5.23 -14.46 1.57
CA ILE A 71 5.73 -13.48 0.61
C ILE A 71 5.10 -13.71 -0.76
N SER A 72 5.01 -14.98 -1.20
CA SER A 72 4.36 -15.32 -2.47
C SER A 72 2.90 -14.88 -2.48
N ALA A 73 2.13 -15.13 -1.43
CA ALA A 73 0.73 -14.74 -1.34
C ALA A 73 0.52 -13.22 -1.46
N VAL A 74 1.37 -12.42 -0.79
CA VAL A 74 1.34 -10.94 -0.93
C VAL A 74 1.70 -10.52 -2.34
N THR A 75 2.77 -11.10 -2.89
CA THR A 75 3.29 -10.80 -4.22
C THR A 75 2.28 -11.14 -5.31
N ASP A 76 1.65 -12.31 -5.22
CA ASP A 76 0.65 -12.78 -6.18
C ASP A 76 -0.57 -11.86 -6.20
N ARG A 77 -0.99 -11.39 -5.03
CA ARG A 77 -2.12 -10.49 -4.92
C ARG A 77 -1.87 -9.13 -5.57
N PHE A 78 -0.73 -8.50 -5.31
CA PHE A 78 -0.38 -7.24 -5.98
C PHE A 78 -0.16 -7.43 -7.48
N SER A 79 0.39 -8.56 -7.91
CA SER A 79 0.57 -8.89 -9.32
C SER A 79 -0.76 -9.11 -10.03
N ALA A 80 -1.73 -9.76 -9.38
CA ALA A 80 -3.08 -9.93 -9.92
C ALA A 80 -3.78 -8.57 -10.12
N ILE A 81 -3.68 -7.66 -9.13
CA ILE A 81 -4.22 -6.30 -9.26
C ILE A 81 -3.54 -5.55 -10.41
N ALA A 82 -2.20 -5.59 -10.48
CA ALA A 82 -1.43 -4.91 -11.52
C ALA A 82 -1.80 -5.43 -12.92
N GLY A 83 -1.84 -6.75 -13.11
CA GLY A 83 -2.19 -7.37 -14.38
C GLY A 83 -3.60 -7.02 -14.84
N ALA A 84 -4.59 -7.03 -13.93
CA ALA A 84 -5.97 -6.65 -14.24
C ALA A 84 -6.12 -5.14 -14.55
N LEU A 85 -5.17 -4.30 -14.14
CA LEU A 85 -5.10 -2.87 -14.49
C LEU A 85 -4.25 -2.59 -15.74
N GLY A 86 -3.71 -3.63 -16.39
CA GLY A 86 -2.83 -3.47 -17.56
C GLY A 86 -1.46 -2.89 -17.25
N LEU A 87 -1.01 -2.98 -15.99
CA LEU A 87 0.30 -2.51 -15.55
C LEU A 87 1.37 -3.61 -15.80
N PRO A 88 2.66 -3.23 -15.93
CA PRO A 88 3.76 -4.17 -15.99
C PRO A 88 3.79 -5.09 -14.76
N ASP A 89 4.42 -6.26 -14.90
CA ASP A 89 4.61 -7.18 -13.79
C ASP A 89 5.39 -6.51 -12.64
N VAL A 90 4.82 -6.58 -11.45
CA VAL A 90 5.35 -5.98 -10.22
C VAL A 90 5.91 -7.00 -9.24
N ARG A 91 5.87 -8.29 -9.58
CA ARG A 91 6.19 -9.43 -8.71
C ARG A 91 7.55 -9.28 -8.04
N ARG A 92 8.58 -9.03 -8.81
CA ARG A 92 9.94 -8.84 -8.30
C ARG A 92 10.03 -7.64 -7.36
N TYR A 93 9.46 -6.51 -7.77
CA TYR A 93 9.49 -5.28 -6.97
C TYR A 93 8.79 -5.45 -5.62
N VAL A 94 7.59 -6.04 -5.60
CA VAL A 94 6.84 -6.30 -4.36
C VAL A 94 7.61 -7.21 -3.43
N ARG A 95 8.20 -8.29 -3.96
CA ARG A 95 9.03 -9.21 -3.18
C ARG A 95 10.23 -8.49 -2.56
N ASP A 96 11.00 -7.75 -3.35
CA ASP A 96 12.20 -7.06 -2.89
C ASP A 96 11.87 -6.03 -1.80
N GLU A 97 10.73 -5.31 -1.91
CA GLU A 97 10.24 -4.39 -0.89
C GLU A 97 9.89 -5.08 0.43
N ILE A 98 9.23 -6.24 0.38
CA ILE A 98 8.89 -7.01 1.58
C ILE A 98 10.17 -7.52 2.25
N VAL A 99 11.08 -8.12 1.50
CA VAL A 99 12.34 -8.65 2.03
C VAL A 99 13.18 -7.55 2.66
N ARG A 100 13.27 -6.39 2.02
CA ARG A 100 13.96 -5.22 2.57
C ARG A 100 13.34 -4.76 3.89
N ALA A 101 12.02 -4.67 3.95
CA ALA A 101 11.30 -4.20 5.14
C ALA A 101 11.42 -5.18 6.33
N LEU A 102 11.45 -6.48 6.06
CA LEU A 102 11.71 -7.53 7.06
C LEU A 102 13.09 -7.38 7.73
N GLY A 103 14.07 -6.81 7.05
CA GLY A 103 15.39 -6.49 7.61
C GLY A 103 15.42 -5.21 8.47
N VAL A 104 14.34 -4.44 8.51
CA VAL A 104 14.28 -3.15 9.23
C VAL A 104 13.49 -3.26 10.53
N SER A 105 12.17 -3.49 10.47
CA SER A 105 11.29 -3.58 11.64
C SER A 105 9.91 -4.14 11.27
N GLU A 106 9.14 -4.50 12.31
CA GLU A 106 7.74 -4.88 12.16
C GLU A 106 6.91 -3.74 11.55
N ALA A 107 7.03 -2.54 12.11
CA ALA A 107 6.30 -1.37 11.61
C ALA A 107 6.63 -1.06 10.14
N CYS A 108 7.90 -1.18 9.74
CA CYS A 108 8.30 -1.04 8.35
C CYS A 108 7.65 -2.12 7.47
N THR A 109 7.63 -3.38 7.92
CA THR A 109 7.02 -4.49 7.18
C THR A 109 5.52 -4.28 6.99
N LEU A 110 4.79 -3.96 8.07
CA LEU A 110 3.34 -3.73 7.98
C LEU A 110 2.99 -2.54 7.08
N SER A 111 3.77 -1.46 7.12
CA SER A 111 3.52 -0.26 6.30
C SER A 111 3.65 -0.51 4.79
N ARG A 112 4.27 -1.61 4.37
CA ARG A 112 4.41 -1.93 2.93
C ARG A 112 3.08 -2.20 2.25
N GLY A 113 2.06 -2.61 2.99
CA GLY A 113 0.72 -2.81 2.43
C GLY A 113 0.13 -1.54 1.84
N GLU A 114 0.15 -0.46 2.60
CA GLU A 114 -0.32 0.88 2.19
C GLU A 114 0.59 1.49 1.13
N TYR A 115 1.91 1.38 1.32
CA TYR A 115 2.90 1.88 0.37
C TYR A 115 2.72 1.26 -1.02
N LEU A 116 2.69 -0.06 -1.12
CA LEU A 116 2.53 -0.78 -2.38
C LEU A 116 1.17 -0.51 -3.05
N CYS A 117 0.11 -0.39 -2.24
CA CYS A 117 -1.21 -0.03 -2.73
C CYS A 117 -1.21 1.37 -3.36
N ALA A 118 -0.63 2.36 -2.68
CA ALA A 118 -0.53 3.73 -3.17
C ALA A 118 0.36 3.83 -4.42
N LEU A 119 1.48 3.11 -4.45
CA LEU A 119 2.37 3.05 -5.61
C LEU A 119 1.66 2.46 -6.83
N LEU A 120 0.94 1.36 -6.66
CA LEU A 120 0.19 0.74 -7.73
C LEU A 120 -0.91 1.66 -8.28
N PHE A 121 -1.63 2.32 -7.36
CA PHE A 121 -2.66 3.29 -7.73
C PHE A 121 -2.06 4.51 -8.46
N SER A 122 -0.92 5.01 -8.02
CA SER A 122 -0.20 6.10 -8.68
C SER A 122 0.17 5.73 -10.13
N ARG A 123 0.73 4.54 -10.34
CA ARG A 123 1.07 4.04 -11.69
C ARG A 123 -0.16 3.89 -12.59
N PHE A 124 -1.26 3.41 -12.04
CA PHE A 124 -2.52 3.24 -12.77
C PHE A 124 -3.20 4.56 -13.10
N SER A 125 -3.27 5.48 -12.15
CA SER A 125 -4.04 6.72 -12.25
C SER A 125 -3.27 7.88 -12.90
N GLY A 126 -1.93 7.84 -12.86
CA GLY A 126 -1.05 8.96 -13.19
C GLY A 126 -0.97 10.03 -12.09
N ILE A 127 -1.63 9.83 -10.94
CA ILE A 127 -1.58 10.76 -9.80
C ILE A 127 -0.26 10.54 -9.05
N PRO A 128 0.57 11.59 -8.81
CA PRO A 128 1.81 11.43 -8.07
C PRO A 128 1.58 10.87 -6.65
N MET A 129 2.46 9.97 -6.24
CA MET A 129 2.48 9.43 -4.88
C MET A 129 3.39 10.28 -3.98
N LEU A 130 2.94 10.53 -2.76
CA LEU A 130 3.75 11.00 -1.65
C LEU A 130 3.92 9.84 -0.65
N ASP A 131 5.15 9.45 -0.36
CA ASP A 131 5.40 8.48 0.71
C ASP A 131 5.17 9.16 2.07
N ALA A 132 4.34 8.55 2.91
CA ALA A 132 4.08 9.07 4.25
C ALA A 132 5.36 9.13 5.11
N ALA A 133 6.34 8.27 4.86
CA ALA A 133 7.63 8.30 5.53
C ALA A 133 8.44 9.58 5.25
N ASP A 134 8.21 10.23 4.11
CA ASP A 134 8.86 11.51 3.76
C ASP A 134 8.13 12.74 4.35
N ALA A 135 6.85 12.56 4.73
CA ALA A 135 5.99 13.67 5.16
C ALA A 135 5.71 13.66 6.68
N VAL A 136 5.84 12.50 7.33
CA VAL A 136 5.51 12.33 8.75
C VAL A 136 6.78 11.98 9.53
N ALA A 137 7.09 12.78 10.55
CA ALA A 137 8.18 12.50 11.46
C ALA A 137 7.64 12.23 12.87
N PHE A 138 8.32 11.33 13.57
CA PHE A 138 8.09 11.04 14.98
C PHE A 138 9.35 11.42 15.78
N ASP A 139 9.17 11.92 17.00
CA ASP A 139 10.28 12.10 17.93
C ASP A 139 10.70 10.77 18.59
N ALA A 140 11.72 10.83 19.45
CA ALA A 140 12.24 9.66 20.15
C ALA A 140 11.22 9.00 21.11
N SER A 141 10.14 9.72 21.46
CA SER A 141 9.04 9.19 22.30
C SER A 141 7.89 8.59 21.46
N ALA A 142 8.08 8.46 20.13
CA ALA A 142 7.06 8.07 19.16
C ALA A 142 5.85 9.03 19.12
N THR A 143 6.04 10.27 19.54
CA THR A 143 5.03 11.33 19.43
C THR A 143 5.13 12.00 18.07
N TRP A 144 4.00 12.20 17.41
CA TRP A 144 3.96 12.89 16.12
C TRP A 144 4.45 14.32 16.26
N THR A 145 5.41 14.71 15.43
CA THR A 145 5.92 16.08 15.36
C THR A 145 5.56 16.70 14.01
N GLN A 146 5.13 17.96 14.06
CA GLN A 146 4.70 18.73 12.87
C GLN A 146 5.90 19.25 12.06
N SER A 147 6.99 18.48 11.94
CA SER A 147 8.12 18.85 11.08
C SER A 147 7.93 18.28 9.67
N ALA A 148 6.86 18.65 9.00
CA ALA A 148 6.81 18.52 7.55
C ALA A 148 7.87 19.48 6.97
N ARG A 149 9.04 18.97 6.63
CA ARG A 149 9.93 19.67 5.71
C ARG A 149 9.22 19.67 4.35
N ALA A 150 8.47 20.72 4.08
CA ALA A 150 8.21 21.11 2.70
C ALA A 150 9.59 21.31 2.06
N ARG A 151 10.03 20.35 1.25
CA ARG A 151 11.12 20.62 0.30
C ARG A 151 10.51 21.39 -0.85
N PRO A 152 11.17 22.48 -1.29
CA PRO A 152 10.73 23.31 -2.40
C PRO A 152 10.68 22.52 -3.71
#